data_3af54b6c76dd092a009d12d48e93a271
#
_entry.id   3af54b6c76dd092a009d12d48e93a271
#
_cell.length_a   1.000
_cell.length_b   1.000
_cell.length_c   1.000
_cell.angle_alpha   90.00
_cell.angle_beta   90.00
_cell.angle_gamma   90.00
#
_symmetry.space_group_name_H-M   'P 1'
#
loop_
_entity.id
_entity.type
_entity.pdbx_description
1 polymer ?
#
loop_
_entity_poly.entity_id
_entity_poly.type
_entity_poly.pdbx_seq_one_letter_code
_entity_poly.pdbx_strand_id
1 'polypeptide(L)'
;MPALPRVRRLSPGPGGVLFGRPLNSSLGIAAGPLLNSKWIEAYSRLGFDVLTYATVRSAFHPAYALPNIRHVDNREQAAVVARPVNNGGATIAVSLGEPSMEPEVWRKDLRRAKERIGHGQVLIVSVIGTHHPGGDTEALITDYAQCAAWAAEAGADAIELHLAAPDPFVEQPQMIFENVPLAARILHRVRTTVATPILARLGPFKTPRLLHETATRLAPWAHGYVLVHGINRRVFDDKGAPAFEGPGRERADVVGAQTFTVASRQVAEMLAWRKAGAWDRAILAVGGISSVERAQEVLREGADAALVATAALFDPLFAVRFRQDRTAEVA
;
A
#
# COMPACT_ATOMS: atom_id res chain seq x y z
N MET A 1 -8.71 8.99 20.74
CA MET A 1 -7.81 9.64 19.77
C MET A 1 -7.38 10.96 20.35
N PRO A 2 -6.11 11.36 20.30
CA PRO A 2 -5.71 12.72 20.58
C PRO A 2 -6.46 13.65 19.61
N ALA A 3 -6.82 14.85 20.06
CA ALA A 3 -7.46 15.85 19.22
C ALA A 3 -6.52 16.16 18.05
N LEU A 4 -7.00 15.95 16.82
CA LEU A 4 -6.23 16.33 15.64
C LEU A 4 -6.07 17.85 15.61
N PRO A 5 -4.88 18.34 15.19
CA PRO A 5 -4.68 19.77 15.03
C PRO A 5 -5.73 20.32 14.04
N ARG A 6 -6.32 21.48 14.34
CA ARG A 6 -7.16 22.20 13.40
C ARG A 6 -6.30 22.75 12.28
N VAL A 7 -6.29 22.09 11.15
CA VAL A 7 -5.62 22.59 9.95
C VAL A 7 -6.58 23.54 9.23
N ARG A 8 -6.10 24.74 8.89
CA ARG A 8 -6.81 25.68 8.02
C ARG A 8 -7.10 24.97 6.71
N ARG A 9 -8.27 25.16 6.09
CA ARG A 9 -8.58 24.57 4.78
C ARG A 9 -7.41 24.83 3.83
N LEU A 10 -6.76 23.75 3.42
CA LEU A 10 -5.68 23.83 2.45
C LEU A 10 -6.29 24.13 1.09
N SER A 11 -5.75 25.12 0.40
CA SER A 11 -6.20 25.41 -0.98
C SER A 11 -5.96 24.19 -1.85
N PRO A 12 -6.87 23.90 -2.83
CA PRO A 12 -6.59 22.89 -3.85
C PRO A 12 -5.29 23.27 -4.55
N GLY A 13 -4.30 22.36 -4.51
CA GLY A 13 -3.09 22.50 -5.32
C GLY A 13 -3.35 21.99 -6.74
N PRO A 14 -2.42 22.17 -7.69
CA PRO A 14 -2.47 21.50 -8.98
C PRO A 14 -2.20 20.01 -8.74
N GLY A 15 -3.26 19.28 -8.39
CA GLY A 15 -3.25 17.83 -8.31
C GLY A 15 -3.29 17.20 -9.69
N GLY A 16 -2.79 15.98 -9.80
CA GLY A 16 -2.94 15.18 -11.01
C GLY A 16 -4.37 14.67 -11.20
N VAL A 17 -4.51 13.77 -12.14
CA VAL A 17 -5.74 13.00 -12.37
C VAL A 17 -5.43 11.54 -12.10
N LEU A 18 -6.22 10.87 -11.26
CA LEU A 18 -6.09 9.44 -11.02
C LEU A 18 -7.40 8.75 -11.40
N PHE A 19 -7.34 7.83 -12.36
CA PHE A 19 -8.52 7.12 -12.90
C PHE A 19 -9.66 8.04 -13.35
N GLY A 20 -9.30 9.14 -14.04
CA GLY A 20 -10.25 10.15 -14.52
C GLY A 20 -10.79 11.08 -13.43
N ARG A 21 -10.32 10.97 -12.20
CA ARG A 21 -10.73 11.82 -11.07
C ARG A 21 -9.67 12.87 -10.76
N PRO A 22 -10.02 14.16 -10.76
CA PRO A 22 -9.08 15.21 -10.37
C PRO A 22 -8.73 15.08 -8.89
N LEU A 23 -7.46 15.29 -8.55
CA LEU A 23 -6.95 15.30 -7.18
C LEU A 23 -6.60 16.74 -6.74
N ASN A 24 -6.76 17.05 -5.47
CA ASN A 24 -6.21 18.29 -4.91
C ASN A 24 -4.69 18.21 -4.76
N SER A 25 -4.13 17.03 -4.55
CA SER A 25 -2.70 16.73 -4.62
C SER A 25 -2.48 15.25 -4.94
N SER A 26 -1.33 14.91 -5.54
CA SER A 26 -0.92 13.52 -5.79
C SER A 26 -0.25 12.88 -4.55
N LEU A 27 -0.51 13.39 -3.35
CA LEU A 27 0.01 12.82 -2.10
C LEU A 27 -1.06 11.96 -1.42
N GLY A 28 -0.67 10.77 -0.98
CA GLY A 28 -1.60 9.85 -0.33
C GLY A 28 -1.00 9.00 0.78
N ILE A 29 -1.84 8.13 1.33
CA ILE A 29 -1.46 7.13 2.33
C ILE A 29 -1.71 5.75 1.75
N ALA A 30 -0.66 4.91 1.79
CA ALA A 30 -0.71 3.51 1.37
C ALA A 30 -1.53 2.65 2.34
N ALA A 31 -1.92 1.44 1.91
CA ALA A 31 -2.58 0.47 2.78
C ALA A 31 -1.74 0.14 4.01
N GLY A 32 -2.43 0.00 5.14
CA GLY A 32 -1.87 -0.32 6.46
C GLY A 32 -2.25 0.71 7.54
N PRO A 33 -1.89 2.00 7.44
CA PRO A 33 -2.18 2.99 8.48
C PRO A 33 -3.67 3.31 8.68
N LEU A 34 -4.47 3.33 7.62
CA LEU A 34 -5.86 3.80 7.67
C LEU A 34 -6.84 2.65 7.93
N LEU A 35 -6.98 2.26 9.18
CA LEU A 35 -7.69 1.05 9.63
C LEU A 35 -9.21 1.14 9.57
N ASN A 36 -9.79 2.34 9.44
CA ASN A 36 -11.25 2.56 9.45
C ASN A 36 -11.62 3.97 9.00
N SER A 37 -12.92 4.24 8.89
CA SER A 37 -13.47 5.53 8.45
C SER A 37 -13.01 6.73 9.27
N LYS A 38 -12.72 6.55 10.57
CA LYS A 38 -12.24 7.64 11.44
C LYS A 38 -10.81 8.05 11.06
N TRP A 39 -9.96 7.09 10.72
CA TRP A 39 -8.60 7.36 10.22
C TRP A 39 -8.64 7.98 8.82
N ILE A 40 -9.49 7.47 7.93
CA ILE A 40 -9.71 8.06 6.60
C ILE A 40 -10.13 9.52 6.73
N GLU A 41 -11.16 9.83 7.53
CA GLU A 41 -11.62 11.21 7.78
C GLU A 41 -10.51 12.08 8.36
N ALA A 42 -9.77 11.58 9.33
CA ALA A 42 -8.70 12.32 9.97
C ALA A 42 -7.62 12.75 8.98
N TYR A 43 -7.11 11.82 8.20
CA TYR A 43 -6.03 12.09 7.26
C TYR A 43 -6.50 12.83 6.00
N SER A 44 -7.76 12.65 5.58
CA SER A 44 -8.36 13.48 4.53
C SER A 44 -8.37 14.97 4.91
N ARG A 45 -8.73 15.26 6.16
CA ARG A 45 -8.73 16.63 6.71
C ARG A 45 -7.32 17.20 6.88
N LEU A 46 -6.31 16.36 7.06
CA LEU A 46 -4.91 16.76 7.13
C LEU A 46 -4.29 17.03 5.74
N GLY A 47 -5.04 16.77 4.67
CA GLY A 47 -4.64 17.14 3.30
C GLY A 47 -4.06 16.03 2.45
N PHE A 48 -4.21 14.78 2.85
CA PHE A 48 -3.95 13.65 1.98
C PHE A 48 -5.14 13.41 1.04
N ASP A 49 -4.88 13.18 -0.25
CA ASP A 49 -5.94 13.08 -1.25
C ASP A 49 -6.06 11.71 -1.93
N VAL A 50 -5.06 10.87 -1.81
CA VAL A 50 -5.15 9.45 -2.16
C VAL A 50 -5.13 8.64 -0.86
N LEU A 51 -6.28 8.09 -0.50
CA LEU A 51 -6.48 7.44 0.81
C LEU A 51 -6.73 5.96 0.61
N THR A 52 -5.84 5.10 1.10
CA THR A 52 -6.03 3.66 0.99
C THR A 52 -6.56 3.10 2.31
N TYR A 53 -7.83 2.66 2.29
CA TYR A 53 -8.44 1.92 3.37
C TYR A 53 -7.68 0.60 3.55
N ALA A 54 -7.34 0.25 4.79
CA ALA A 54 -6.51 -0.90 5.13
C ALA A 54 -7.02 -2.19 4.49
N THR A 55 -6.15 -3.16 4.39
CA THR A 55 -6.45 -4.44 3.76
C THR A 55 -7.65 -5.12 4.41
N VAL A 56 -8.63 -5.52 3.58
CA VAL A 56 -9.83 -6.23 4.01
C VAL A 56 -9.89 -7.63 3.44
N ARG A 57 -10.62 -8.51 4.13
CA ARG A 57 -10.80 -9.94 3.80
C ARG A 57 -12.28 -10.30 3.73
N SER A 58 -12.55 -11.48 3.18
CA SER A 58 -13.90 -12.09 3.12
C SER A 58 -14.39 -12.61 4.47
N ALA A 59 -13.52 -12.70 5.48
CA ALA A 59 -13.82 -13.17 6.82
C ALA A 59 -13.00 -12.39 7.86
N PHE A 60 -13.42 -12.48 9.13
CA PHE A 60 -12.62 -11.99 10.25
C PHE A 60 -11.24 -12.65 10.26
N HIS A 61 -10.22 -11.81 10.40
CA HIS A 61 -8.86 -12.29 10.57
C HIS A 61 -8.18 -11.49 11.70
N PRO A 62 -7.78 -12.15 12.79
CA PRO A 62 -7.18 -11.45 13.92
C PRO A 62 -5.77 -10.97 13.61
N ALA A 63 -5.34 -9.88 14.23
CA ALA A 63 -3.93 -9.52 14.23
C ALA A 63 -3.10 -10.53 15.01
N TYR A 64 -1.86 -10.71 14.59
CA TYR A 64 -0.91 -11.51 15.38
C TYR A 64 -0.67 -10.90 16.77
N ALA A 65 -0.31 -11.75 17.72
CA ALA A 65 -0.02 -11.35 19.08
C ALA A 65 1.10 -10.30 19.17
N LEU A 66 1.00 -9.45 20.18
CA LEU A 66 2.05 -8.45 20.47
C LEU A 66 3.33 -9.13 21.01
N PRO A 67 4.50 -8.58 20.68
CA PRO A 67 4.72 -7.45 19.81
C PRO A 67 4.55 -7.84 18.35
N ASN A 68 3.94 -6.96 17.55
CA ASN A 68 3.74 -7.17 16.11
C ASN A 68 4.31 -6.05 15.24
N ILE A 69 4.94 -5.05 15.88
CA ILE A 69 5.73 -4.01 15.25
C ILE A 69 7.00 -3.80 16.08
N ARG A 70 8.15 -3.69 15.42
CA ARG A 70 9.45 -3.39 16.01
C ARG A 70 10.18 -2.34 15.19
N HIS A 71 10.84 -1.40 15.84
CA HIS A 71 11.84 -0.56 15.17
C HIS A 71 13.06 -1.42 14.82
N VAL A 72 13.54 -1.26 13.59
CA VAL A 72 14.63 -2.07 13.06
C VAL A 72 15.65 -1.24 12.29
N ASP A 73 16.87 -1.75 12.24
CA ASP A 73 17.89 -1.41 11.26
C ASP A 73 17.84 -2.46 10.13
N ASN A 74 17.55 -2.03 8.91
CA ASN A 74 17.43 -2.89 7.74
C ASN A 74 18.80 -3.11 7.11
N ARG A 75 19.36 -4.30 7.32
CA ARG A 75 20.66 -4.72 6.76
C ARG A 75 20.45 -5.57 5.50
N GLU A 76 21.52 -5.84 4.78
CA GLU A 76 21.47 -6.51 3.49
C GLU A 76 20.74 -7.86 3.54
N GLN A 77 21.02 -8.70 4.55
CA GLN A 77 20.47 -10.05 4.65
C GLN A 77 19.31 -10.20 5.64
N ALA A 78 19.22 -9.31 6.61
CA ALA A 78 18.24 -9.37 7.69
C ALA A 78 17.94 -7.96 8.25
N ALA A 79 16.89 -7.84 9.04
CA ALA A 79 16.65 -6.67 9.88
C ALA A 79 16.95 -7.02 11.35
N VAL A 80 17.48 -6.06 12.10
CA VAL A 80 17.79 -6.23 13.52
C VAL A 80 17.03 -5.17 14.32
N VAL A 81 16.42 -5.57 15.43
CA VAL A 81 15.71 -4.66 16.31
C VAL A 81 16.64 -3.52 16.74
N ALA A 82 16.17 -2.30 16.60
CA ALA A 82 16.92 -1.09 16.88
C ALA A 82 16.19 -0.19 17.89
N ARG A 83 16.88 0.82 18.39
CA ARG A 83 16.26 1.84 19.24
C ARG A 83 15.14 2.58 18.48
N PRO A 84 14.02 2.90 19.15
CA PRO A 84 12.94 3.66 18.54
C PRO A 84 13.40 4.99 17.98
N VAL A 85 12.98 5.30 16.75
CA VAL A 85 13.13 6.60 16.09
C VAL A 85 11.72 7.15 15.87
N ASN A 86 11.39 8.26 16.51
CA ASN A 86 10.04 8.83 16.52
C ASN A 86 9.90 10.02 15.56
N ASN A 87 10.37 9.86 14.33
CA ASN A 87 10.23 10.84 13.26
C ASN A 87 10.12 10.15 11.90
N GLY A 88 10.04 10.93 10.82
CA GLY A 88 9.95 10.42 9.45
C GLY A 88 11.07 9.47 9.03
N GLY A 89 12.24 9.50 9.71
CA GLY A 89 13.35 8.57 9.47
C GLY A 89 13.15 7.16 10.01
N ALA A 90 12.03 6.88 10.69
CA ALA A 90 11.75 5.57 11.27
C ALA A 90 11.71 4.46 10.21
N THR A 91 12.27 3.31 10.59
CA THR A 91 12.14 2.04 9.86
C THR A 91 11.63 1.00 10.84
N ILE A 92 10.58 0.30 10.45
CA ILE A 92 9.92 -0.70 11.30
C ILE A 92 9.74 -2.02 10.56
N ALA A 93 9.79 -3.10 11.30
CA ALA A 93 9.33 -4.41 10.85
C ALA A 93 7.90 -4.62 11.34
N VAL A 94 7.03 -5.07 10.43
CA VAL A 94 5.59 -5.23 10.64
C VAL A 94 5.22 -6.69 10.45
N SER A 95 4.67 -7.31 11.48
CA SER A 95 4.19 -8.69 11.51
C SER A 95 2.76 -8.71 12.07
N LEU A 96 1.82 -8.15 11.30
CA LEU A 96 0.42 -8.01 11.72
C LEU A 96 -0.48 -9.18 11.29
N GLY A 97 -0.11 -9.93 10.26
CA GLY A 97 -0.93 -11.01 9.69
C GLY A 97 -2.08 -10.54 8.82
N GLU A 98 -2.06 -9.28 8.34
CA GLU A 98 -3.11 -8.69 7.50
C GLU A 98 -4.51 -8.85 8.12
N PRO A 99 -4.74 -8.26 9.32
CA PRO A 99 -5.99 -8.41 10.04
C PRO A 99 -7.17 -7.73 9.34
N SER A 100 -8.35 -8.32 9.47
CA SER A 100 -9.59 -7.76 8.96
C SER A 100 -10.74 -7.98 9.93
N MET A 101 -11.65 -7.00 9.98
CA MET A 101 -12.96 -7.18 10.59
C MET A 101 -13.86 -8.01 9.68
N GLU A 102 -14.99 -8.49 10.23
CA GLU A 102 -16.03 -9.16 9.42
C GLU A 102 -16.50 -8.28 8.26
N PRO A 103 -16.87 -8.87 7.11
CA PRO A 103 -17.32 -8.14 5.92
C PRO A 103 -18.45 -7.15 6.18
N GLU A 104 -19.43 -7.51 6.99
CA GLU A 104 -20.55 -6.65 7.35
C GLU A 104 -20.09 -5.39 8.09
N VAL A 105 -19.03 -5.52 8.89
CA VAL A 105 -18.46 -4.41 9.68
C VAL A 105 -17.67 -3.47 8.78
N TRP A 106 -16.69 -4.00 8.02
CA TRP A 106 -15.82 -3.14 7.21
C TRP A 106 -16.56 -2.53 6.00
N ARG A 107 -17.53 -3.24 5.38
CA ARG A 107 -18.34 -2.69 4.28
C ARG A 107 -19.18 -1.49 4.76
N LYS A 108 -19.79 -1.59 5.95
CA LYS A 108 -20.52 -0.48 6.56
C LYS A 108 -19.61 0.70 6.90
N ASP A 109 -18.44 0.41 7.43
CA ASP A 109 -17.45 1.43 7.80
C ASP A 109 -16.85 2.10 6.54
N LEU A 110 -16.64 1.33 5.47
CA LEU A 110 -16.14 1.85 4.19
C LEU A 110 -17.13 2.84 3.55
N ARG A 111 -18.46 2.57 3.58
CA ARG A 111 -19.46 3.54 3.12
C ARG A 111 -19.36 4.86 3.89
N ARG A 112 -19.17 4.78 5.22
CA ARG A 112 -18.93 5.97 6.05
C ARG A 112 -17.64 6.69 5.67
N ALA A 113 -16.57 5.96 5.37
CA ALA A 113 -15.32 6.56 4.90
C ALA A 113 -15.55 7.33 3.59
N LYS A 114 -16.29 6.75 2.65
CA LYS A 114 -16.62 7.37 1.37
C LYS A 114 -17.42 8.66 1.53
N GLU A 115 -18.38 8.70 2.44
CA GLU A 115 -19.19 9.90 2.76
C GLU A 115 -18.38 11.03 3.41
N ARG A 116 -17.20 10.72 3.98
CA ARG A 116 -16.39 11.65 4.76
C ARG A 116 -15.19 12.23 4.04
N ILE A 117 -14.83 11.69 2.89
CA ILE A 117 -13.80 12.28 2.03
C ILE A 117 -14.41 13.42 1.19
N GLY A 118 -13.56 14.39 0.84
CA GLY A 118 -13.97 15.58 0.10
C GLY A 118 -13.83 15.44 -1.41
N HIS A 119 -14.27 16.48 -2.11
CA HIS A 119 -13.98 16.62 -3.54
C HIS A 119 -12.46 16.68 -3.78
N GLY A 120 -11.99 16.06 -4.86
CA GLY A 120 -10.55 15.98 -5.17
C GLY A 120 -9.78 14.98 -4.30
N GLN A 121 -10.50 14.04 -3.64
CA GLN A 121 -9.92 12.94 -2.88
C GLN A 121 -10.41 11.60 -3.45
N VAL A 122 -9.55 10.59 -3.41
CA VAL A 122 -9.80 9.24 -3.92
C VAL A 122 -9.67 8.23 -2.79
N LEU A 123 -10.66 7.34 -2.67
CA LEU A 123 -10.67 6.23 -1.73
C LEU A 123 -10.30 4.93 -2.46
N ILE A 124 -9.10 4.44 -2.20
CA ILE A 124 -8.65 3.11 -2.62
C ILE A 124 -8.98 2.13 -1.49
N VAL A 125 -9.39 0.91 -1.84
CA VAL A 125 -9.58 -0.17 -0.88
C VAL A 125 -8.60 -1.29 -1.20
N SER A 126 -7.74 -1.61 -0.24
CA SER A 126 -6.82 -2.75 -0.36
C SER A 126 -7.55 -4.03 0.06
N VAL A 127 -7.53 -5.03 -0.82
CA VAL A 127 -8.17 -6.33 -0.58
C VAL A 127 -7.14 -7.45 -0.70
N ILE A 128 -7.31 -8.49 0.11
CA ILE A 128 -6.51 -9.71 0.06
C ILE A 128 -7.44 -10.91 0.14
N GLY A 129 -7.18 -11.93 -0.68
CA GLY A 129 -7.91 -13.20 -0.61
C GLY A 129 -7.59 -13.96 0.67
N THR A 130 -8.57 -14.65 1.19
CA THR A 130 -8.43 -15.53 2.35
C THR A 130 -8.33 -16.97 1.86
N HIS A 131 -7.19 -17.62 2.18
CA HIS A 131 -7.08 -19.06 2.00
C HIS A 131 -7.78 -19.76 3.16
N HIS A 132 -8.88 -20.44 2.84
CA HIS A 132 -9.63 -21.26 3.79
C HIS A 132 -9.04 -22.68 3.87
N PRO A 133 -9.09 -23.35 5.02
CA PRO A 133 -8.64 -24.74 5.15
C PRO A 133 -9.30 -25.64 4.11
N GLY A 134 -8.49 -26.37 3.36
CA GLY A 134 -8.94 -27.23 2.27
C GLY A 134 -9.35 -26.52 0.97
N GLY A 135 -9.26 -25.18 0.92
CA GLY A 135 -9.49 -24.42 -0.29
C GLY A 135 -8.35 -24.57 -1.29
N ASP A 136 -8.70 -24.58 -2.57
CA ASP A 136 -7.77 -24.64 -3.69
C ASP A 136 -7.46 -23.23 -4.26
N THR A 137 -6.69 -23.20 -5.31
CA THR A 137 -6.35 -21.97 -6.03
C THR A 137 -7.58 -21.23 -6.56
N GLU A 138 -8.62 -21.93 -7.04
CA GLU A 138 -9.86 -21.30 -7.53
C GLU A 138 -10.65 -20.67 -6.39
N ALA A 139 -10.68 -21.30 -5.23
CA ALA A 139 -11.30 -20.73 -4.05
C ALA A 139 -10.65 -19.40 -3.65
N LEU A 140 -9.30 -19.34 -3.64
CA LEU A 140 -8.56 -18.10 -3.36
C LEU A 140 -8.85 -17.01 -4.41
N ILE A 141 -8.84 -17.35 -5.70
CA ILE A 141 -9.14 -16.41 -6.79
C ILE A 141 -10.57 -15.86 -6.67
N THR A 142 -11.52 -16.73 -6.34
CA THR A 142 -12.92 -16.34 -6.13
C THR A 142 -13.07 -15.44 -4.91
N ASP A 143 -12.34 -15.70 -3.85
CA ASP A 143 -12.33 -14.89 -2.63
C ASP A 143 -11.81 -13.46 -2.88
N TYR A 144 -10.72 -13.30 -3.63
CA TYR A 144 -10.25 -11.96 -4.08
C TYR A 144 -11.36 -11.22 -4.85
N ALA A 145 -12.02 -11.89 -5.77
CA ALA A 145 -13.08 -11.27 -6.59
C ALA A 145 -14.29 -10.87 -5.74
N GLN A 146 -14.66 -11.68 -4.76
CA GLN A 146 -15.75 -11.39 -3.84
C GLN A 146 -15.44 -10.18 -2.96
N CYS A 147 -14.22 -10.11 -2.38
CA CYS A 147 -13.78 -8.95 -1.60
C CYS A 147 -13.78 -7.68 -2.47
N ALA A 148 -13.30 -7.77 -3.69
CA ALA A 148 -13.29 -6.66 -4.63
C ALA A 148 -14.70 -6.18 -4.99
N ALA A 149 -15.64 -7.10 -5.22
CA ALA A 149 -17.05 -6.76 -5.47
C ALA A 149 -17.64 -6.00 -4.27
N TRP A 150 -17.47 -6.50 -3.07
CA TRP A 150 -17.94 -5.84 -1.85
C TRP A 150 -17.32 -4.46 -1.61
N ALA A 151 -16.04 -4.30 -1.93
CA ALA A 151 -15.37 -3.01 -1.84
C ALA A 151 -15.93 -2.01 -2.86
N ALA A 152 -16.16 -2.45 -4.11
CA ALA A 152 -16.78 -1.64 -5.15
C ALA A 152 -18.20 -1.19 -4.77
N GLU A 153 -19.05 -2.12 -4.31
CA GLU A 153 -20.41 -1.86 -3.82
C GLU A 153 -20.44 -0.89 -2.62
N ALA A 154 -19.41 -0.92 -1.79
CA ALA A 154 -19.29 -0.03 -0.65
C ALA A 154 -18.75 1.35 -1.00
N GLY A 155 -18.39 1.62 -2.28
CA GLY A 155 -18.04 2.94 -2.80
C GLY A 155 -16.55 3.20 -2.99
N ALA A 156 -15.72 2.16 -3.13
CA ALA A 156 -14.32 2.31 -3.52
C ALA A 156 -14.19 3.02 -4.88
N ASP A 157 -13.29 3.99 -4.99
CA ASP A 157 -12.93 4.65 -6.26
C ASP A 157 -11.93 3.82 -7.07
N ALA A 158 -11.11 3.02 -6.38
CA ALA A 158 -10.23 2.02 -6.95
C ALA A 158 -10.04 0.87 -5.95
N ILE A 159 -9.66 -0.29 -6.46
CA ILE A 159 -9.37 -1.48 -5.66
C ILE A 159 -7.90 -1.82 -5.81
N GLU A 160 -7.20 -1.93 -4.70
CA GLU A 160 -5.82 -2.41 -4.64
C GLU A 160 -5.83 -3.90 -4.30
N LEU A 161 -5.33 -4.75 -5.20
CA LEU A 161 -5.11 -6.16 -4.92
C LEU A 161 -3.74 -6.33 -4.24
N HIS A 162 -3.77 -6.74 -2.98
CA HIS A 162 -2.55 -7.00 -2.21
C HIS A 162 -1.93 -8.34 -2.62
N LEU A 163 -1.04 -8.30 -3.61
CA LEU A 163 -0.35 -9.48 -4.13
C LEU A 163 1.02 -9.73 -3.47
N ALA A 164 1.49 -8.80 -2.65
CA ALA A 164 2.71 -8.98 -1.85
C ALA A 164 2.44 -9.77 -0.55
N ALA A 165 1.48 -10.67 -0.59
CA ALA A 165 1.15 -11.62 0.45
C ALA A 165 1.73 -13.00 0.12
N PRO A 166 1.99 -13.86 1.13
CA PRO A 166 2.46 -15.22 0.89
C PRO A 166 1.52 -16.02 -0.02
N ASP A 167 2.09 -16.76 -0.95
CA ASP A 167 1.36 -17.76 -1.75
C ASP A 167 1.10 -19.01 -0.87
N PRO A 168 -0.16 -19.34 -0.56
CA PRO A 168 -0.47 -20.43 0.35
C PRO A 168 -0.32 -21.83 -0.27
N PHE A 169 -0.04 -21.92 -1.58
CA PHE A 169 0.03 -23.18 -2.32
C PHE A 169 1.45 -23.68 -2.58
N VAL A 170 2.46 -22.98 -2.04
CA VAL A 170 3.86 -23.35 -2.22
C VAL A 170 4.55 -23.58 -0.88
N GLU A 171 5.42 -24.60 -0.82
CA GLU A 171 6.15 -24.92 0.41
C GLU A 171 7.26 -23.92 0.72
N GLN A 172 7.88 -23.35 -0.31
CA GLN A 172 8.91 -22.34 -0.13
C GLN A 172 8.30 -20.95 -0.05
N PRO A 173 8.80 -20.06 0.84
CA PRO A 173 8.29 -18.72 0.97
C PRO A 173 8.36 -17.95 -0.36
N GLN A 174 7.22 -17.77 -1.00
CA GLN A 174 7.02 -17.03 -2.23
C GLN A 174 5.81 -16.12 -2.05
N MET A 175 5.85 -14.93 -2.62
CA MET A 175 4.70 -14.02 -2.62
C MET A 175 3.84 -14.27 -3.85
N ILE A 176 2.55 -13.96 -3.77
CA ILE A 176 1.60 -14.14 -4.88
C ILE A 176 2.08 -13.42 -6.15
N PHE A 177 2.66 -12.20 -6.03
CA PHE A 177 3.17 -11.46 -7.20
C PHE A 177 4.35 -12.15 -7.90
N GLU A 178 5.09 -13.02 -7.21
CA GLU A 178 6.18 -13.82 -7.79
C GLU A 178 5.64 -15.05 -8.52
N ASN A 179 4.42 -15.51 -8.20
CA ASN A 179 3.66 -16.50 -8.96
C ASN A 179 2.82 -15.80 -10.03
N VAL A 180 3.48 -15.39 -11.11
CA VAL A 180 2.85 -14.58 -12.17
C VAL A 180 1.57 -15.21 -12.76
N PRO A 181 1.50 -16.54 -13.00
CA PRO A 181 0.26 -17.18 -13.43
C PRO A 181 -0.89 -17.00 -12.43
N LEU A 182 -0.65 -17.19 -11.14
CA LEU A 182 -1.66 -17.00 -10.11
C LEU A 182 -2.09 -15.53 -10.03
N ALA A 183 -1.14 -14.60 -9.96
CA ALA A 183 -1.41 -13.17 -9.93
C ALA A 183 -2.25 -12.72 -11.14
N ALA A 184 -1.92 -13.19 -12.34
CA ALA A 184 -2.67 -12.89 -13.56
C ALA A 184 -4.12 -13.44 -13.52
N ARG A 185 -4.33 -14.65 -13.01
CA ARG A 185 -5.67 -15.24 -12.84
C ARG A 185 -6.52 -14.46 -11.83
N ILE A 186 -5.91 -14.02 -10.73
CA ILE A 186 -6.58 -13.16 -9.73
C ILE A 186 -7.02 -11.84 -10.38
N LEU A 187 -6.12 -11.13 -11.06
CA LEU A 187 -6.46 -9.87 -11.72
C LEU A 187 -7.53 -10.05 -12.78
N HIS A 188 -7.42 -11.07 -13.62
CA HIS A 188 -8.42 -11.38 -14.65
C HIS A 188 -9.80 -11.61 -14.04
N ARG A 189 -9.90 -12.44 -13.01
CA ARG A 189 -11.16 -12.72 -12.33
C ARG A 189 -11.76 -11.46 -11.71
N VAL A 190 -10.97 -10.66 -11.01
CA VAL A 190 -11.42 -9.39 -10.42
C VAL A 190 -11.88 -8.44 -11.52
N ARG A 191 -11.10 -8.30 -12.61
CA ARG A 191 -11.44 -7.41 -13.73
C ARG A 191 -12.75 -7.77 -14.42
N THR A 192 -13.09 -9.06 -14.47
CA THR A 192 -14.37 -9.53 -15.03
C THR A 192 -15.53 -9.42 -14.02
N THR A 193 -15.23 -9.19 -12.74
CA THR A 193 -16.23 -9.06 -11.68
C THR A 193 -16.63 -7.61 -11.41
N VAL A 194 -15.67 -6.65 -11.51
CA VAL A 194 -15.91 -5.24 -11.18
C VAL A 194 -15.47 -4.31 -12.32
N ALA A 195 -16.21 -3.20 -12.48
CA ALA A 195 -15.84 -2.11 -13.39
C ALA A 195 -14.85 -1.11 -12.75
N THR A 196 -14.76 -1.11 -11.42
CA THR A 196 -13.88 -0.24 -10.65
C THR A 196 -12.41 -0.43 -11.04
N PRO A 197 -11.61 0.64 -11.19
CA PRO A 197 -10.18 0.55 -11.47
C PRO A 197 -9.44 -0.38 -10.50
N ILE A 198 -8.52 -1.20 -11.02
CA ILE A 198 -7.76 -2.20 -10.27
C ILE A 198 -6.27 -1.83 -10.26
N LEU A 199 -5.69 -1.81 -9.08
CA LEU A 199 -4.28 -1.65 -8.82
C LEU A 199 -3.67 -2.98 -8.36
N ALA A 200 -2.50 -3.33 -8.87
CA ALA A 200 -1.72 -4.45 -8.37
C ALA A 200 -0.65 -3.92 -7.40
N ARG A 201 -0.74 -4.28 -6.12
CA ARG A 201 0.29 -3.99 -5.12
C ARG A 201 1.35 -5.07 -5.13
N LEU A 202 2.56 -4.69 -5.50
CA LEU A 202 3.68 -5.58 -5.72
C LEU A 202 4.79 -5.33 -4.68
N GLY A 203 5.55 -6.37 -4.39
CA GLY A 203 6.75 -6.29 -3.58
C GLY A 203 8.01 -6.00 -4.42
N PRO A 204 9.20 -6.05 -3.78
CA PRO A 204 10.46 -5.84 -4.46
C PRO A 204 10.83 -7.02 -5.35
N PHE A 205 11.23 -6.74 -6.59
CA PHE A 205 11.74 -7.72 -7.53
C PHE A 205 13.26 -7.81 -7.45
N LYS A 206 13.80 -9.01 -7.67
CA LYS A 206 15.25 -9.26 -7.67
C LYS A 206 15.95 -8.62 -8.87
N THR A 207 15.26 -8.52 -9.99
CA THR A 207 15.83 -7.97 -11.25
C THR A 207 14.79 -7.13 -11.99
N PRO A 208 15.21 -6.11 -12.77
CA PRO A 208 14.32 -5.35 -13.67
C PRO A 208 13.55 -6.26 -14.64
N ARG A 209 14.21 -7.31 -15.15
CA ARG A 209 13.59 -8.26 -16.07
C ARG A 209 12.34 -8.91 -15.46
N LEU A 210 12.41 -9.42 -14.22
CA LEU A 210 11.28 -10.03 -13.54
C LEU A 210 10.16 -9.02 -13.29
N LEU A 211 10.50 -7.78 -12.96
CA LEU A 211 9.55 -6.70 -12.81
C LEU A 211 8.79 -6.45 -14.12
N HIS A 212 9.51 -6.31 -15.24
CA HIS A 212 8.91 -6.07 -16.56
C HIS A 212 8.05 -7.25 -17.04
N GLU A 213 8.53 -8.49 -16.90
CA GLU A 213 7.78 -9.69 -17.27
C GLU A 213 6.46 -9.78 -16.48
N THR A 214 6.51 -9.54 -15.16
CA THR A 214 5.32 -9.53 -14.32
C THR A 214 4.37 -8.41 -14.71
N ALA A 215 4.86 -7.17 -14.79
CA ALA A 215 4.03 -6.03 -15.14
C ALA A 215 3.39 -6.18 -16.54
N THR A 216 4.13 -6.66 -17.54
CA THR A 216 3.58 -6.96 -18.87
C THR A 216 2.45 -7.98 -18.79
N ARG A 217 2.64 -9.05 -18.01
CA ARG A 217 1.64 -10.10 -17.87
C ARG A 217 0.38 -9.63 -17.17
N LEU A 218 0.48 -8.70 -16.23
CA LEU A 218 -0.63 -8.15 -15.47
C LEU A 218 -1.33 -6.98 -16.17
N ALA A 219 -0.64 -6.25 -17.04
CA ALA A 219 -1.11 -5.03 -17.70
C ALA A 219 -2.49 -5.15 -18.40
N PRO A 220 -2.89 -6.27 -19.02
CA PRO A 220 -4.22 -6.38 -19.63
C PRO A 220 -5.38 -6.17 -18.65
N TRP A 221 -5.16 -6.43 -17.36
CA TRP A 221 -6.22 -6.38 -16.34
C TRP A 221 -5.97 -5.30 -15.26
N ALA A 222 -4.72 -4.85 -15.08
CA ALA A 222 -4.38 -3.78 -14.14
C ALA A 222 -4.58 -2.40 -14.76
N HIS A 223 -5.11 -1.45 -13.99
CA HIS A 223 -5.16 -0.03 -14.33
C HIS A 223 -3.94 0.72 -13.78
N GLY A 224 -3.21 0.10 -12.87
CA GLY A 224 -1.98 0.65 -12.30
C GLY A 224 -1.29 -0.31 -11.33
N TYR A 225 -0.14 0.15 -10.85
CA TYR A 225 0.71 -0.59 -9.92
C TYR A 225 1.02 0.26 -8.70
N VAL A 226 1.05 -0.38 -7.53
CA VAL A 226 1.51 0.20 -6.27
C VAL A 226 2.85 -0.45 -5.94
N LEU A 227 3.93 0.33 -5.98
CA LEU A 227 5.32 -0.10 -5.85
C LEU A 227 6.04 0.74 -4.78
N VAL A 228 6.66 0.19 -3.79
CA VAL A 228 6.88 -1.21 -3.43
C VAL A 228 6.25 -1.45 -2.06
N HIS A 229 5.56 -2.58 -1.89
CA HIS A 229 5.24 -3.06 -0.53
C HIS A 229 6.54 -3.20 0.28
N GLY A 230 6.48 -3.47 1.57
CA GLY A 230 7.67 -3.68 2.40
C GLY A 230 8.67 -4.70 1.85
N ILE A 231 9.87 -4.69 2.36
CA ILE A 231 10.90 -5.68 2.04
C ILE A 231 10.78 -6.82 3.04
N ASN A 232 10.39 -8.01 2.59
CA ASN A 232 10.28 -9.18 3.46
C ASN A 232 11.66 -9.67 3.92
N ARG A 233 11.92 -9.60 5.23
CA ARG A 233 13.21 -9.92 5.87
C ARG A 233 13.03 -10.86 7.05
N ARG A 234 14.06 -11.67 7.36
CA ARG A 234 14.23 -12.23 8.69
C ARG A 234 14.49 -11.09 9.66
N VAL A 235 13.84 -11.12 10.83
CA VAL A 235 13.99 -10.07 11.84
C VAL A 235 14.48 -10.70 13.14
N PHE A 236 15.62 -10.19 13.61
CA PHE A 236 16.26 -10.69 14.83
C PHE A 236 16.26 -9.60 15.92
N ASP A 237 16.22 -10.03 17.15
CA ASP A 237 16.50 -9.18 18.29
C ASP A 237 18.00 -8.90 18.44
N ASP A 238 18.38 -8.17 19.48
CA ASP A 238 19.78 -7.83 19.78
C ASP A 238 20.63 -9.03 20.22
N LYS A 239 19.99 -10.18 20.56
CA LYS A 239 20.62 -11.43 20.94
C LYS A 239 20.69 -12.44 19.79
N GLY A 240 20.15 -12.10 18.62
CA GLY A 240 20.11 -12.96 17.45
C GLY A 240 18.96 -13.96 17.42
N ALA A 241 17.99 -13.85 18.33
CA ALA A 241 16.76 -14.63 18.31
C ALA A 241 15.70 -13.98 17.40
N PRO A 242 14.71 -14.73 16.87
CA PRO A 242 13.60 -14.15 16.13
C PRO A 242 12.89 -13.05 16.93
N ALA A 243 12.69 -11.88 16.32
CA ALA A 243 12.10 -10.73 16.97
C ALA A 243 10.58 -10.82 17.19
N PHE A 244 9.92 -11.75 16.49
CA PHE A 244 8.49 -12.03 16.59
C PHE A 244 8.28 -13.51 16.90
N GLU A 245 7.53 -13.79 17.96
CA GLU A 245 7.21 -15.16 18.39
C GLU A 245 6.01 -15.72 17.61
N GLY A 246 6.04 -17.03 17.37
CA GLY A 246 4.97 -17.78 16.73
C GLY A 246 5.32 -18.31 15.33
N PRO A 247 4.59 -19.34 14.88
CA PRO A 247 4.84 -19.99 13.59
C PRO A 247 4.71 -19.01 12.42
N GLY A 248 5.65 -19.06 11.46
CA GLY A 248 5.63 -18.25 10.24
C GLY A 248 5.95 -16.76 10.45
N ARG A 249 6.45 -16.37 11.64
CA ARG A 249 6.77 -14.98 11.97
C ARG A 249 8.26 -14.67 12.01
N GLU A 250 9.11 -15.59 11.59
CA GLU A 250 10.57 -15.37 11.47
C GLU A 250 10.92 -14.28 10.46
N ARG A 251 9.98 -14.03 9.54
CA ARG A 251 10.05 -12.98 8.54
C ARG A 251 8.94 -11.97 8.76
N ALA A 252 9.25 -10.71 8.47
CA ALA A 252 8.28 -9.61 8.52
C ALA A 252 8.57 -8.60 7.41
N ASP A 253 7.61 -7.74 7.12
CA ASP A 253 7.78 -6.69 6.15
C ASP A 253 8.46 -5.49 6.80
N VAL A 254 9.66 -5.19 6.32
CA VAL A 254 10.40 -3.99 6.70
C VAL A 254 9.90 -2.84 5.84
N VAL A 255 9.45 -1.78 6.51
CA VAL A 255 8.89 -0.56 5.89
C VAL A 255 9.50 0.68 6.54
N GLY A 256 9.43 1.81 5.86
CA GLY A 256 9.95 3.09 6.36
C GLY A 256 11.23 3.54 5.66
N ALA A 257 11.93 4.51 6.24
CA ALA A 257 12.93 5.33 5.56
C ALA A 257 14.03 4.56 4.82
N GLN A 258 14.48 3.42 5.37
CA GLN A 258 15.57 2.63 4.78
C GLN A 258 15.13 1.76 3.58
N THR A 259 13.85 1.75 3.22
CA THR A 259 13.37 1.03 2.03
C THR A 259 13.35 1.90 0.77
N PHE A 260 13.61 3.20 0.88
CA PHE A 260 13.48 4.16 -0.21
C PHE A 260 14.33 3.81 -1.43
N THR A 261 15.59 3.48 -1.26
CA THR A 261 16.49 3.16 -2.37
C THR A 261 16.02 1.98 -3.21
N VAL A 262 15.45 0.95 -2.57
CA VAL A 262 14.89 -0.20 -3.28
C VAL A 262 13.62 0.19 -4.01
N ALA A 263 12.74 0.95 -3.36
CA ALA A 263 11.45 1.37 -3.92
C ALA A 263 11.64 2.36 -5.08
N SER A 264 12.40 3.45 -4.88
CA SER A 264 12.62 4.47 -5.90
C SER A 264 13.27 3.90 -7.17
N ARG A 265 14.24 2.99 -7.01
CA ARG A 265 14.85 2.32 -8.17
C ARG A 265 13.83 1.56 -9.01
N GLN A 266 12.91 0.80 -8.40
CA GLN A 266 11.91 0.05 -9.13
C GLN A 266 10.82 0.94 -9.72
N VAL A 267 10.45 2.02 -9.02
CA VAL A 267 9.54 3.04 -9.55
C VAL A 267 10.16 3.71 -10.78
N ALA A 268 11.42 4.15 -10.70
CA ALA A 268 12.13 4.76 -11.81
C ALA A 268 12.24 3.82 -13.04
N GLU A 269 12.51 2.53 -12.81
CA GLU A 269 12.54 1.50 -13.84
C GLU A 269 11.19 1.38 -14.56
N MET A 270 10.09 1.34 -13.82
CA MET A 270 8.74 1.27 -14.37
C MET A 270 8.35 2.56 -15.12
N LEU A 271 8.75 3.71 -14.61
CA LEU A 271 8.50 5.01 -15.26
C LEU A 271 9.28 5.14 -16.58
N ALA A 272 10.54 4.74 -16.57
CA ALA A 272 11.36 4.72 -17.79
C ALA A 272 10.76 3.80 -18.86
N TRP A 273 10.26 2.64 -18.46
CA TRP A 273 9.64 1.70 -19.36
C TRP A 273 8.29 2.19 -19.89
N ARG A 274 7.45 2.82 -19.04
CA ARG A 274 6.23 3.50 -19.47
C ARG A 274 6.53 4.60 -20.51
N LYS A 275 7.54 5.43 -20.25
CA LYS A 275 7.98 6.48 -21.15
C LYS A 275 8.47 5.95 -22.51
N ALA A 276 9.06 4.75 -22.54
CA ALA A 276 9.44 4.08 -23.77
C ALA A 276 8.24 3.53 -24.58
N GLY A 277 7.00 3.74 -24.11
CA GLY A 277 5.79 3.33 -24.81
C GLY A 277 5.40 1.85 -24.62
N ALA A 278 6.01 1.17 -23.64
CA ALA A 278 5.72 -0.24 -23.41
C ALA A 278 4.28 -0.48 -22.94
N TRP A 279 3.68 0.48 -22.20
CA TRP A 279 2.32 0.41 -21.65
C TRP A 279 1.91 1.76 -21.05
N ASP A 280 0.59 1.88 -20.79
CA ASP A 280 -0.01 3.07 -20.18
C ASP A 280 -0.80 2.66 -18.93
N ARG A 281 -0.14 2.61 -17.78
CA ARG A 281 -0.75 2.28 -16.50
C ARG A 281 -0.26 3.22 -15.42
N ALA A 282 -1.14 3.55 -14.47
CA ALA A 282 -0.77 4.40 -13.35
C ALA A 282 0.32 3.74 -12.48
N ILE A 283 1.23 4.56 -11.96
CA ILE A 283 2.27 4.14 -11.02
C ILE A 283 2.13 4.96 -9.75
N LEU A 284 1.74 4.29 -8.67
CA LEU A 284 1.66 4.86 -7.34
C LEU A 284 2.91 4.45 -6.57
N ALA A 285 3.81 5.40 -6.35
CA ALA A 285 5.08 5.16 -5.66
C ALA A 285 4.85 5.03 -4.16
N VAL A 286 5.36 3.95 -3.57
CA VAL A 286 5.36 3.72 -2.11
C VAL A 286 6.65 3.02 -1.70
N GLY A 287 7.07 3.23 -0.46
CA GLY A 287 8.26 2.61 0.13
C GLY A 287 9.33 3.63 0.49
N GLY A 288 9.47 3.91 1.77
CA GLY A 288 10.51 4.78 2.32
C GLY A 288 10.41 6.27 1.99
N ILE A 289 9.27 6.73 1.44
CA ILE A 289 8.97 8.15 1.26
C ILE A 289 8.80 8.77 2.65
N SER A 290 9.88 9.30 3.20
CA SER A 290 9.98 9.74 4.60
C SER A 290 10.11 11.25 4.76
N SER A 291 10.23 11.98 3.66
CA SER A 291 10.32 13.44 3.64
C SER A 291 9.56 14.03 2.45
N VAL A 292 9.27 15.32 2.51
CA VAL A 292 8.59 16.05 1.44
C VAL A 292 9.40 15.99 0.14
N GLU A 293 10.71 16.13 0.24
CA GLU A 293 11.63 16.10 -0.90
C GLU A 293 11.55 14.74 -1.64
N ARG A 294 11.51 13.61 -0.91
CA ARG A 294 11.34 12.28 -1.51
C ARG A 294 9.99 12.12 -2.19
N ALA A 295 8.92 12.68 -1.61
CA ALA A 295 7.61 12.66 -2.24
C ALA A 295 7.60 13.49 -3.54
N GLN A 296 8.22 14.66 -3.52
CA GLN A 296 8.37 15.52 -4.70
C GLN A 296 9.28 14.87 -5.77
N GLU A 297 10.35 14.19 -5.35
CA GLU A 297 11.28 13.47 -6.23
C GLU A 297 10.53 12.45 -7.09
N VAL A 298 9.81 11.51 -6.48
CA VAL A 298 9.08 10.48 -7.24
C VAL A 298 7.97 11.05 -8.12
N LEU A 299 7.32 12.15 -7.71
CA LEU A 299 6.31 12.84 -8.52
C LEU A 299 6.92 13.57 -9.71
N ARG A 300 8.09 14.22 -9.53
CA ARG A 300 8.83 14.87 -10.64
C ARG A 300 9.36 13.85 -11.65
N GLU A 301 9.69 12.65 -11.21
CA GLU A 301 10.07 11.55 -12.10
C GLU A 301 8.89 11.01 -12.92
N GLY A 302 7.65 11.31 -12.51
CA GLY A 302 6.44 10.99 -13.27
C GLY A 302 5.50 10.00 -12.59
N ALA A 303 5.67 9.66 -11.32
CA ALA A 303 4.69 8.87 -10.59
C ALA A 303 3.35 9.62 -10.50
N ASP A 304 2.23 8.89 -10.64
CA ASP A 304 0.88 9.47 -10.61
C ASP A 304 0.45 9.83 -9.18
N ALA A 305 1.02 9.14 -8.18
CA ALA A 305 0.88 9.48 -6.78
C ALA A 305 2.11 9.06 -5.97
N ALA A 306 2.40 9.81 -4.90
CA ALA A 306 3.36 9.46 -3.86
C ALA A 306 2.59 9.04 -2.61
N LEU A 307 2.77 7.80 -2.17
CA LEU A 307 2.07 7.25 -1.01
C LEU A 307 3.04 7.08 0.16
N VAL A 308 2.71 7.68 1.28
CA VAL A 308 3.44 7.50 2.55
C VAL A 308 2.70 6.50 3.44
N ALA A 309 3.42 5.84 4.34
CA ALA A 309 2.84 4.99 5.37
C ALA A 309 3.46 5.31 6.72
N THR A 310 4.66 4.80 7.00
CA THR A 310 5.38 5.00 8.25
C THR A 310 5.57 6.49 8.56
N ALA A 311 5.90 7.32 7.55
CA ALA A 311 6.06 8.76 7.73
C ALA A 311 4.78 9.43 8.27
N ALA A 312 3.60 9.08 7.74
CA ALA A 312 2.33 9.65 8.21
C ALA A 312 1.96 9.23 9.65
N LEU A 313 2.41 8.05 10.10
CA LEU A 313 2.20 7.61 11.48
C LEU A 313 3.00 8.43 12.49
N PHE A 314 4.26 8.78 12.16
CA PHE A 314 5.14 9.57 13.02
C PHE A 314 4.98 11.09 12.82
N ASP A 315 4.40 11.49 11.69
CA ASP A 315 4.20 12.88 11.31
C ASP A 315 2.86 13.08 10.57
N PRO A 316 1.76 13.17 11.30
CA PRO A 316 0.44 13.39 10.70
C PRO A 316 0.31 14.68 9.89
N LEU A 317 1.21 15.68 10.12
CA LEU A 317 1.22 16.96 9.40
C LEU A 317 2.05 16.92 8.10
N PHE A 318 2.52 15.77 7.69
CA PHE A 318 3.32 15.60 6.47
C PHE A 318 2.66 16.26 5.23
N ALA A 319 1.36 16.03 5.01
CA ALA A 319 0.64 16.62 3.87
C ALA A 319 0.53 18.14 3.95
N VAL A 320 0.45 18.70 5.16
CA VAL A 320 0.44 20.16 5.36
C VAL A 320 1.74 20.77 4.87
N ARG A 321 2.89 20.18 5.29
CA ARG A 321 4.22 20.65 4.84
C ARG A 321 4.42 20.45 3.34
N PHE A 322 4.05 19.30 2.80
CA PHE A 322 4.11 19.03 1.37
C PHE A 322 3.40 20.08 0.52
N ARG A 323 2.24 20.58 0.99
CA ARG A 323 1.49 21.61 0.27
C ARG A 323 2.06 23.02 0.45
N GLN A 324 2.66 23.32 1.61
CA GLN A 324 3.31 24.61 1.87
C GLN A 324 4.55 24.79 1.02
N ASP A 325 5.36 23.76 0.87
CA ASP A 325 6.57 23.78 0.05
C ASP A 325 6.26 24.04 -1.43
N ARG A 326 5.19 23.44 -1.96
CA ARG A 326 4.75 23.67 -3.34
C ARG A 326 4.25 25.09 -3.60
N THR A 327 3.70 25.77 -2.59
CA THR A 327 3.30 27.19 -2.73
C THR A 327 4.49 28.12 -2.78
N ALA A 328 5.62 27.76 -2.19
CA ALA A 328 6.86 28.52 -2.25
C ALA A 328 7.62 28.39 -3.60
N GLU A 329 7.43 27.26 -4.32
CA GLU A 329 8.04 27.04 -5.64
C GLU A 329 7.29 27.75 -6.79
N VAL A 330 6.03 28.16 -6.59
CA VAL A 330 5.18 28.80 -7.60
C VAL A 330 5.08 30.33 -7.42
N ALA A 331 5.56 30.86 -6.31
CA ALA A 331 5.61 32.28 -5.99
C ALA A 331 7.00 32.88 -6.32
#